data_3cbd2e51fb7c6f09a0c554a7c1e0f9a7
#
_entry.id   3cbd2e51fb7c6f09a0c554a7c1e0f9a7
#
_cell.length_a   1.000
_cell.length_b   1.000
_cell.length_c   1.000
_cell.angle_alpha   90.00
_cell.angle_beta   90.00
_cell.angle_gamma   90.00
#
_symmetry.space_group_name_H-M   'P 1'
#
loop_
_entity.id
_entity.type
_entity.pdbx_description
1 polymer ?
#
loop_
_entity_poly.entity_id
_entity_poly.type
_entity_poly.pdbx_seq_one_letter_code
_entity_poly.pdbx_strand_id
1 'polypeptide(L)'
;KLKKLNYQVLGSKTSLKGLSEIERIGIEGFLVVLKKDKSEGILSFIKNIEILIISVPPQKKSSDSNFTEKIQTLINSIKSSSLKKVLFLSSTSVYGSKGGVFDETKKCFPDNRSAQELYDCERLIKKLTIPTVIVRLGGLIGEDRNPIYHLKNKIIKNPNGRINFIHRDDAVN
;
A
#
# COMPACT_ATOMS: atom_id res chain seq x y z
N LYS A 1 8.71 1.38 14.56
CA LYS A 1 9.09 2.79 14.71
C LYS A 1 7.99 3.58 15.39
N LEU A 2 6.76 3.65 14.89
CA LEU A 2 5.67 4.47 15.48
C LEU A 2 5.47 4.19 16.98
N LYS A 3 5.47 2.93 17.43
CA LYS A 3 5.43 2.61 18.86
C LYS A 3 6.59 3.20 19.66
N LYS A 4 7.80 3.22 19.09
CA LYS A 4 8.97 3.85 19.72
C LYS A 4 8.84 5.37 19.83
N LEU A 5 7.95 5.97 19.04
CA LEU A 5 7.58 7.37 19.07
C LEU A 5 6.32 7.63 19.90
N ASN A 6 5.92 6.69 20.75
CA ASN A 6 4.75 6.74 21.62
C ASN A 6 3.39 6.87 20.91
N TYR A 7 3.30 6.50 19.63
CA TYR A 7 2.00 6.39 18.98
C TYR A 7 1.29 5.11 19.43
N GLN A 8 0.00 5.18 19.66
CA GLN A 8 -0.85 4.01 19.72
C GLN A 8 -1.02 3.46 18.30
N VAL A 9 -0.59 2.23 18.10
CA VAL A 9 -0.61 1.60 16.76
C VAL A 9 -1.54 0.42 16.76
N LEU A 10 -2.53 0.46 15.88
CA LEU A 10 -3.42 -0.66 15.57
C LEU A 10 -3.01 -1.27 14.23
N GLY A 11 -3.24 -2.57 14.06
CA GLY A 11 -2.92 -3.27 12.83
C GLY A 11 -4.09 -4.11 12.32
N SER A 12 -4.20 -4.28 11.02
CA SER A 12 -5.20 -5.16 10.43
C SER A 12 -4.57 -6.26 9.60
N LYS A 13 -5.20 -7.43 9.62
CA LYS A 13 -4.84 -8.61 8.83
C LYS A 13 -6.09 -9.28 8.27
N THR A 14 -5.93 -10.06 7.22
CA THR A 14 -7.03 -10.79 6.57
C THR A 14 -7.19 -12.22 7.08
N SER A 15 -6.33 -12.68 8.00
CA SER A 15 -6.35 -14.03 8.56
C SER A 15 -5.97 -14.05 10.04
N LEU A 16 -6.46 -15.04 10.77
CA LEU A 16 -6.13 -15.24 12.19
C LEU A 16 -4.63 -15.46 12.41
N LYS A 17 -3.97 -16.20 11.51
CA LYS A 17 -2.51 -16.38 11.56
C LYS A 17 -1.78 -15.04 11.46
N GLY A 18 -2.14 -14.21 10.50
CA GLY A 18 -1.56 -12.89 10.36
C GLY A 18 -1.85 -11.97 11.54
N LEU A 19 -3.03 -12.14 12.17
CA LEU A 19 -3.40 -11.41 13.37
C LEU A 19 -2.44 -11.74 14.52
N SER A 20 -2.23 -13.03 14.80
CA SER A 20 -1.30 -13.47 15.84
C SER A 20 0.14 -12.98 15.61
N GLU A 21 0.56 -12.79 14.36
CA GLU A 21 1.90 -12.25 14.03
C GLU A 21 2.08 -10.80 14.51
N ILE A 22 1.07 -9.94 14.34
CA ILE A 22 1.16 -8.54 14.78
C ILE A 22 0.94 -8.40 16.29
N GLU A 23 0.13 -9.25 16.89
CA GLU A 23 -0.10 -9.27 18.33
C GLU A 23 1.18 -9.67 19.10
N ARG A 24 1.97 -10.60 18.58
CA ARG A 24 3.27 -10.99 19.17
C ARG A 24 4.26 -9.83 19.29
N ILE A 25 4.14 -8.81 18.45
CA ILE A 25 4.98 -7.60 18.54
C ILE A 25 4.26 -6.47 19.30
N GLY A 26 3.19 -6.81 20.02
CA GLY A 26 2.45 -5.91 20.88
C GLY A 26 1.63 -4.86 20.13
N ILE A 27 1.14 -5.17 18.93
CA ILE A 27 0.20 -4.33 18.18
C ILE A 27 -1.19 -4.94 18.35
N GLU A 28 -2.15 -4.13 18.79
CA GLU A 28 -3.55 -4.54 18.82
C GLU A 28 -4.05 -4.83 17.40
N GLY A 29 -4.58 -6.03 17.20
CA GLY A 29 -4.90 -6.58 15.90
C GLY A 29 -6.39 -6.59 15.58
N PHE A 30 -6.74 -6.36 14.32
CA PHE A 30 -8.10 -6.43 13.81
C PHE A 30 -8.17 -7.30 12.57
N LEU A 31 -9.16 -8.20 12.52
CA LEU A 31 -9.46 -8.96 11.31
C LEU A 31 -10.26 -8.06 10.37
N VAL A 32 -9.64 -7.66 9.25
CA VAL A 32 -10.28 -6.80 8.25
C VAL A 32 -10.17 -7.45 6.88
N VAL A 33 -11.30 -7.68 6.24
CA VAL A 33 -11.37 -8.25 4.89
C VAL A 33 -12.07 -7.26 3.96
N LEU A 34 -11.30 -6.74 3.00
CA LEU A 34 -11.84 -5.86 1.95
C LEU A 34 -12.41 -6.71 0.82
N LYS A 35 -13.71 -6.58 0.56
CA LYS A 35 -14.41 -7.20 -0.57
C LYS A 35 -14.94 -6.11 -1.51
N LYS A 36 -15.32 -6.49 -2.72
CA LYS A 36 -15.89 -5.60 -3.72
C LYS A 36 -17.10 -4.83 -3.20
N ASP A 37 -18.03 -5.54 -2.58
CA ASP A 37 -19.35 -4.99 -2.22
C ASP A 37 -19.45 -4.62 -0.73
N LYS A 38 -18.60 -5.20 0.12
CA LYS A 38 -18.65 -5.02 1.57
C LYS A 38 -17.26 -5.23 2.20
N SER A 39 -16.89 -4.38 3.14
CA SER A 39 -15.71 -4.60 3.99
C SER A 39 -16.13 -5.12 5.35
N GLU A 40 -15.51 -6.20 5.81
CA GLU A 40 -15.74 -6.78 7.12
C GLU A 40 -14.70 -6.27 8.13
N GLY A 41 -15.10 -5.95 9.35
CA GLY A 41 -14.25 -5.50 10.44
C GLY A 41 -13.71 -4.07 10.32
N ILE A 42 -13.93 -3.37 9.21
CA ILE A 42 -13.34 -2.05 8.96
C ILE A 42 -13.86 -0.99 9.94
N LEU A 43 -15.15 -0.97 10.26
CA LEU A 43 -15.73 0.05 11.14
C LEU A 43 -15.18 -0.06 12.57
N SER A 44 -14.99 -1.27 13.07
CA SER A 44 -14.35 -1.51 14.37
C SER A 44 -12.89 -1.09 14.37
N PHE A 45 -12.17 -1.39 13.27
CA PHE A 45 -10.76 -1.04 13.11
C PHE A 45 -10.52 0.47 13.07
N ILE A 46 -11.38 1.24 12.37
CA ILE A 46 -11.20 2.69 12.21
C ILE A 46 -11.83 3.51 13.35
N LYS A 47 -12.55 2.87 14.27
CA LYS A 47 -13.12 3.55 15.42
C LYS A 47 -11.99 4.12 16.29
N ASN A 48 -11.99 5.39 16.56
CA ASN A 48 -11.00 6.08 17.39
C ASN A 48 -9.58 6.18 16.84
N ILE A 49 -9.36 5.95 15.53
CA ILE A 49 -8.05 6.24 14.92
C ILE A 49 -8.08 7.62 14.24
N GLU A 50 -6.95 8.31 14.28
CA GLU A 50 -6.79 9.62 13.65
C GLU A 50 -6.09 9.52 12.28
N ILE A 51 -5.19 8.58 12.12
CA ILE A 51 -4.39 8.40 10.91
C ILE A 51 -4.56 6.98 10.38
N LEU A 52 -5.00 6.84 9.15
CA LEU A 52 -5.09 5.56 8.46
C LEU A 52 -3.97 5.43 7.44
N ILE A 53 -3.17 4.36 7.57
CA ILE A 53 -2.16 3.99 6.57
C ILE A 53 -2.69 2.81 5.76
N ILE A 54 -2.91 3.02 4.48
CA ILE A 54 -3.37 1.99 3.53
C ILE A 54 -2.16 1.43 2.81
N SER A 55 -1.76 0.19 3.16
CA SER A 55 -0.61 -0.52 2.59
C SER A 55 -1.00 -1.84 1.91
N VAL A 56 -2.24 -1.94 1.43
CA VAL A 56 -2.75 -3.13 0.75
C VAL A 56 -2.25 -3.14 -0.69
N PRO A 57 -1.53 -4.18 -1.14
CA PRO A 57 -1.06 -4.27 -2.52
C PRO A 57 -2.13 -4.84 -3.46
N PRO A 58 -2.11 -4.52 -4.77
CA PRO A 58 -2.87 -5.24 -5.77
C PRO A 58 -2.52 -6.73 -5.80
N GLN A 59 -3.50 -7.58 -5.99
CA GLN A 59 -3.29 -9.03 -6.07
C GLN A 59 -2.78 -9.44 -7.46
N LYS A 60 -1.55 -9.95 -7.55
CA LYS A 60 -0.88 -10.32 -8.81
C LYS A 60 -1.47 -11.54 -9.53
N LYS A 61 -2.24 -12.40 -8.85
CA LYS A 61 -2.56 -13.77 -9.35
C LYS A 61 -4.02 -14.02 -9.71
N SER A 62 -4.94 -13.07 -9.56
CA SER A 62 -6.33 -13.30 -9.95
C SER A 62 -6.67 -12.52 -11.21
N SER A 63 -7.29 -13.21 -12.18
CA SER A 63 -7.91 -12.59 -13.36
C SER A 63 -8.97 -11.56 -12.95
N ASP A 64 -9.59 -11.75 -11.79
CA ASP A 64 -10.58 -10.88 -11.15
C ASP A 64 -9.95 -10.03 -10.03
N SER A 65 -8.98 -9.21 -10.37
CA SER A 65 -8.52 -8.21 -9.42
C SER A 65 -9.60 -7.13 -9.28
N ASN A 66 -10.28 -7.14 -8.15
CA ASN A 66 -11.24 -6.10 -7.76
C ASN A 66 -10.55 -5.08 -6.85
N PHE A 67 -9.27 -4.83 -7.05
CA PHE A 67 -8.49 -4.01 -6.12
C PHE A 67 -9.05 -2.60 -6.00
N THR A 68 -9.34 -1.97 -7.13
CA THR A 68 -9.92 -0.61 -7.15
C THR A 68 -11.30 -0.58 -6.48
N GLU A 69 -12.13 -1.60 -6.69
CA GLU A 69 -13.45 -1.71 -6.04
C GLU A 69 -13.34 -1.92 -4.53
N LYS A 70 -12.39 -2.74 -4.07
CA LYS A 70 -12.09 -2.92 -2.64
C LYS A 70 -11.65 -1.61 -1.98
N ILE A 71 -10.81 -0.83 -2.64
CA ILE A 71 -10.40 0.49 -2.14
C ILE A 71 -11.58 1.46 -2.17
N GLN A 72 -12.45 1.41 -3.17
CA GLN A 72 -13.67 2.21 -3.20
C GLN A 72 -14.59 1.88 -2.01
N THR A 73 -14.77 0.59 -1.69
CA THR A 73 -15.56 0.16 -0.53
C THR A 73 -14.94 0.63 0.80
N LEU A 74 -13.60 0.55 0.91
CA LEU A 74 -12.88 1.13 2.06
C LEU A 74 -13.13 2.64 2.16
N ILE A 75 -12.99 3.38 1.06
CA ILE A 75 -13.23 4.82 1.00
C ILE A 75 -14.64 5.16 1.47
N ASN A 76 -15.65 4.42 1.02
CA ASN A 76 -17.03 4.62 1.45
C ASN A 76 -17.22 4.40 2.96
N SER A 77 -16.50 3.42 3.54
CA SER A 77 -16.55 3.12 4.98
C SER A 77 -15.89 4.21 5.84
N ILE A 78 -14.90 4.93 5.32
CA ILE A 78 -14.15 5.93 6.09
C ILE A 78 -14.70 7.36 5.95
N LYS A 79 -15.61 7.64 5.02
CA LYS A 79 -16.16 8.99 4.77
C LYS A 79 -16.78 9.65 6.00
N SER A 80 -17.41 8.87 6.86
CA SER A 80 -18.08 9.33 8.09
C SER A 80 -17.25 9.09 9.35
N SER A 81 -15.97 8.76 9.22
CA SER A 81 -15.06 8.52 10.34
C SER A 81 -14.45 9.80 10.87
N SER A 82 -13.86 9.72 12.07
CA SER A 82 -13.10 10.83 12.71
C SER A 82 -11.66 10.94 12.23
N LEU A 83 -11.30 10.31 11.11
CA LEU A 83 -9.95 10.34 10.56
C LEU A 83 -9.52 11.77 10.21
N LYS A 84 -8.31 12.12 10.65
CA LYS A 84 -7.66 13.41 10.37
C LYS A 84 -6.72 13.34 9.17
N LYS A 85 -6.21 12.14 8.83
CA LYS A 85 -5.28 11.94 7.72
C LYS A 85 -5.34 10.52 7.19
N VAL A 86 -5.15 10.40 5.88
CA VAL A 86 -4.97 9.11 5.17
C VAL A 86 -3.62 9.10 4.46
N LEU A 87 -2.82 8.06 4.65
CA LEU A 87 -1.64 7.77 3.86
C LEU A 87 -1.93 6.56 2.96
N PHE A 88 -1.66 6.69 1.68
CA PHE A 88 -1.75 5.58 0.73
C PHE A 88 -0.37 5.23 0.18
N LEU A 89 0.06 3.99 0.40
CA LEU A 89 1.31 3.48 -0.15
C LEU A 89 1.06 3.00 -1.58
N SER A 90 1.53 3.79 -2.53
CA SER A 90 1.52 3.52 -3.96
C SER A 90 2.92 3.10 -4.43
N SER A 91 3.15 3.10 -5.72
CA SER A 91 4.41 2.70 -6.34
C SER A 91 4.81 3.64 -7.48
N THR A 92 6.10 3.83 -7.67
CA THR A 92 6.64 4.53 -8.85
C THR A 92 6.29 3.84 -10.17
N SER A 93 5.80 2.59 -10.14
CA SER A 93 5.29 1.90 -11.33
C SER A 93 4.14 2.62 -12.04
N VAL A 94 3.44 3.54 -11.35
CA VAL A 94 2.39 4.37 -11.97
C VAL A 94 2.93 5.31 -13.05
N TYR A 95 4.24 5.57 -13.08
CA TYR A 95 4.88 6.35 -14.13
C TYR A 95 5.15 5.53 -15.42
N GLY A 96 5.00 4.21 -15.35
CA GLY A 96 5.29 3.28 -16.44
C GLY A 96 6.77 2.92 -16.57
N SER A 97 7.12 2.19 -17.63
CA SER A 97 8.47 1.69 -17.90
C SER A 97 9.31 2.62 -18.77
N LYS A 98 8.77 3.74 -19.25
CA LYS A 98 9.54 4.73 -20.02
C LYS A 98 10.64 5.32 -19.15
N GLY A 99 11.87 5.28 -19.64
CA GLY A 99 13.01 5.88 -18.95
C GLY A 99 12.83 7.39 -18.76
N GLY A 100 13.46 7.95 -17.72
CA GLY A 100 13.41 9.37 -17.44
C GLY A 100 13.58 9.69 -15.96
N VAL A 101 13.53 10.97 -15.65
CA VAL A 101 13.45 11.49 -14.28
C VAL A 101 11.99 11.89 -14.02
N PHE A 102 11.42 11.33 -12.98
CA PHE A 102 10.03 11.57 -12.59
C PHE A 102 9.97 12.14 -11.18
N ASP A 103 9.09 13.09 -11.01
CA ASP A 103 8.68 13.68 -9.74
C ASP A 103 7.13 13.68 -9.63
N GLU A 104 6.61 14.22 -8.55
CA GLU A 104 5.17 14.21 -8.25
C GLU A 104 4.34 15.05 -9.22
N THR A 105 4.97 15.97 -9.96
CA THR A 105 4.32 16.85 -10.94
C THR A 105 4.13 16.17 -12.29
N LYS A 106 4.87 15.10 -12.55
CA LYS A 106 4.83 14.39 -13.83
C LYS A 106 3.57 13.58 -13.98
N LYS A 107 3.06 13.56 -15.20
CA LYS A 107 1.89 12.74 -15.56
C LYS A 107 2.23 11.25 -15.44
N CYS A 108 1.33 10.49 -14.84
CA CYS A 108 1.43 9.04 -14.77
C CYS A 108 1.01 8.39 -16.09
N PHE A 109 1.72 7.32 -16.47
CA PHE A 109 1.46 6.52 -17.67
C PHE A 109 1.62 5.04 -17.34
N PRO A 110 0.74 4.47 -16.48
CA PRO A 110 0.82 3.06 -16.11
C PRO A 110 0.73 2.18 -17.34
N ASP A 111 1.64 1.22 -17.47
CA ASP A 111 1.80 0.36 -18.64
C ASP A 111 1.51 -1.12 -18.35
N ASN A 112 1.04 -1.41 -17.16
CA ASN A 112 0.59 -2.73 -16.76
C ASN A 112 -0.60 -2.64 -15.81
N ARG A 113 -1.35 -3.73 -15.69
CA ARG A 113 -2.60 -3.79 -14.90
C ARG A 113 -2.40 -3.35 -13.44
N SER A 114 -1.38 -3.84 -12.76
CA SER A 114 -1.15 -3.52 -11.35
C SER A 114 -0.83 -2.03 -11.15
N ALA A 115 -0.07 -1.43 -12.04
CA ALA A 115 0.22 0.00 -12.03
C ALA A 115 -1.04 0.83 -12.32
N GLN A 116 -1.89 0.38 -13.26
CA GLN A 116 -3.16 1.03 -13.55
C GLN A 116 -4.10 0.99 -12.35
N GLU A 117 -4.25 -0.16 -11.70
CA GLU A 117 -5.07 -0.31 -10.49
C GLU A 117 -4.59 0.61 -9.35
N LEU A 118 -3.27 0.72 -9.13
CA LEU A 118 -2.72 1.67 -8.15
C LEU A 118 -3.05 3.11 -8.52
N TYR A 119 -2.87 3.49 -9.78
CA TYR A 119 -3.16 4.84 -10.26
C TYR A 119 -4.64 5.20 -10.12
N ASP A 120 -5.54 4.26 -10.42
CA ASP A 120 -6.97 4.45 -10.22
C ASP A 120 -7.32 4.61 -8.74
N CYS A 121 -6.67 3.84 -7.85
CA CYS A 121 -6.80 4.03 -6.40
C CYS A 121 -6.29 5.40 -5.94
N GLU A 122 -5.16 5.88 -6.46
CA GLU A 122 -4.69 7.25 -6.17
C GLU A 122 -5.74 8.30 -6.52
N ARG A 123 -6.38 8.16 -7.69
CA ARG A 123 -7.44 9.07 -8.14
C ARG A 123 -8.68 9.02 -7.24
N LEU A 124 -9.04 7.84 -6.75
CA LEU A 124 -10.14 7.69 -5.80
C LEU A 124 -9.83 8.35 -4.45
N ILE A 125 -8.64 8.10 -3.92
CA ILE A 125 -8.20 8.60 -2.61
C ILE A 125 -8.05 10.12 -2.63
N LYS A 126 -7.57 10.71 -3.73
CA LYS A 126 -7.50 12.17 -3.91
C LYS A 126 -8.85 12.87 -3.85
N LYS A 127 -9.97 12.16 -4.03
CA LYS A 127 -11.33 12.72 -3.91
C LYS A 127 -11.85 12.75 -2.48
N LEU A 128 -11.10 12.22 -1.51
CA LEU A 128 -11.47 12.32 -0.11
C LEU A 128 -11.39 13.76 0.36
N THR A 129 -12.32 14.17 1.21
CA THR A 129 -12.29 15.44 1.93
C THR A 129 -11.28 15.43 3.08
N ILE A 130 -10.87 14.22 3.52
CA ILE A 130 -9.86 14.02 4.55
C ILE A 130 -8.47 14.30 3.93
N PRO A 131 -7.58 15.06 4.59
CA PRO A 131 -6.21 15.29 4.13
C PRO A 131 -5.50 13.97 3.79
N THR A 132 -4.98 13.86 2.56
CA THR A 132 -4.36 12.63 2.06
C THR A 132 -2.93 12.85 1.61
N VAL A 133 -2.09 11.84 1.84
CA VAL A 133 -0.74 11.75 1.31
C VAL A 133 -0.61 10.46 0.52
N ILE A 134 -0.12 10.55 -0.71
CA ILE A 134 0.18 9.39 -1.55
C ILE A 134 1.70 9.24 -1.62
N VAL A 135 2.21 8.10 -1.19
CA VAL A 135 3.64 7.79 -1.18
C VAL A 135 3.93 6.77 -2.27
N ARG A 136 4.60 7.20 -3.34
CA ARG A 136 5.00 6.34 -4.45
C ARG A 136 6.38 5.77 -4.18
N LEU A 137 6.42 4.56 -3.62
CA LEU A 137 7.67 3.89 -3.30
C LEU A 137 8.32 3.27 -4.54
N GLY A 138 9.65 3.33 -4.61
CA GLY A 138 10.45 2.51 -5.49
C GLY A 138 10.38 1.02 -5.12
N GLY A 139 11.16 0.18 -5.77
CA GLY A 139 11.26 -1.23 -5.40
C GLY A 139 11.75 -1.37 -3.95
N LEU A 140 10.89 -1.90 -3.07
CA LEU A 140 11.23 -2.03 -1.67
C LEU A 140 12.19 -3.19 -1.45
N ILE A 141 13.35 -2.89 -0.85
CA ILE A 141 14.36 -3.87 -0.48
C ILE A 141 14.57 -3.91 1.04
N GLY A 142 15.15 -5.00 1.53
CA GLY A 142 15.45 -5.23 2.94
C GLY A 142 15.96 -6.65 3.15
N GLU A 143 16.19 -7.05 4.41
CA GLU A 143 16.71 -8.38 4.75
C GLU A 143 15.88 -9.52 4.16
N ASP A 144 14.55 -9.42 4.29
CA ASP A 144 13.56 -10.39 3.78
C ASP A 144 13.17 -10.15 2.31
N ARG A 145 13.69 -9.09 1.67
CA ARG A 145 13.38 -8.66 0.31
C ARG A 145 14.64 -8.33 -0.49
N ASN A 146 15.68 -9.14 -0.35
CA ASN A 146 16.88 -8.98 -1.14
C ASN A 146 16.60 -9.37 -2.61
N PRO A 147 16.81 -8.45 -3.58
CA PRO A 147 16.52 -8.70 -4.99
C PRO A 147 17.31 -9.88 -5.57
N ILE A 148 18.47 -10.21 -5.01
CA ILE A 148 19.30 -11.33 -5.48
C ILE A 148 18.54 -12.67 -5.41
N TYR A 149 17.66 -12.87 -4.39
CA TYR A 149 16.87 -14.09 -4.29
C TYR A 149 15.82 -14.23 -5.41
N HIS A 150 15.38 -13.10 -5.96
CA HIS A 150 14.42 -13.08 -7.07
C HIS A 150 15.11 -13.12 -8.44
N LEU A 151 16.37 -12.73 -8.51
CA LEU A 151 17.17 -12.66 -9.75
C LEU A 151 18.02 -13.92 -9.97
N LYS A 152 18.31 -14.66 -8.89
CA LYS A 152 19.07 -15.90 -8.96
C LYS A 152 18.46 -16.85 -10.00
N ASN A 153 19.30 -17.36 -10.89
CA ASN A 153 18.92 -18.27 -11.98
C ASN A 153 17.96 -17.68 -13.04
N LYS A 154 17.89 -16.34 -13.15
CA LYS A 154 17.13 -15.69 -14.21
C LYS A 154 18.05 -14.97 -15.20
N ILE A 155 17.69 -14.99 -16.46
CA ILE A 155 18.35 -14.18 -17.47
C ILE A 155 17.95 -12.72 -17.27
N ILE A 156 18.93 -11.85 -17.02
CA ILE A 156 18.72 -10.41 -16.90
C ILE A 156 18.75 -9.82 -18.30
N LYS A 157 17.57 -9.46 -18.81
CA LYS A 157 17.41 -8.92 -20.17
C LYS A 157 18.07 -7.57 -20.40
N ASN A 158 18.19 -6.75 -19.36
CA ASN A 158 18.82 -5.42 -19.40
C ASN A 158 19.74 -5.24 -18.19
N PRO A 159 20.98 -5.74 -18.22
CA PRO A 159 21.90 -5.66 -17.09
C PRO A 159 22.36 -4.22 -16.78
N ASN A 160 22.31 -3.32 -17.74
CA ASN A 160 22.65 -1.91 -17.59
C ASN A 160 21.44 -1.01 -17.29
N GLY A 161 20.27 -1.60 -17.07
CA GLY A 161 19.04 -0.88 -16.73
C GLY A 161 19.17 -0.16 -15.38
N ARG A 162 18.65 1.07 -15.32
CA ARG A 162 18.61 1.81 -14.04
C ARG A 162 17.69 1.11 -13.06
N ILE A 163 18.10 1.08 -11.80
CA ILE A 163 17.36 0.48 -10.69
C ILE A 163 16.80 1.61 -9.82
N ASN A 164 15.54 1.51 -9.45
CA ASN A 164 14.90 2.42 -8.51
C ASN A 164 14.46 1.62 -7.28
N PHE A 165 15.35 1.54 -6.30
CA PHE A 165 15.09 0.85 -5.02
C PHE A 165 15.12 1.83 -3.86
N ILE A 166 14.36 1.49 -2.83
CA ILE A 166 14.40 2.13 -1.51
C ILE A 166 14.50 1.05 -0.44
N HIS A 167 15.39 1.24 0.53
CA HIS A 167 15.46 0.32 1.67
C HIS A 167 14.25 0.50 2.59
N ARG A 168 13.76 -0.60 3.16
CA ARG A 168 12.61 -0.59 4.08
C ARG A 168 12.78 0.42 5.22
N ASP A 169 13.97 0.47 5.80
CA ASP A 169 14.23 1.34 6.94
C ASP A 169 14.21 2.83 6.55
N ASP A 170 14.67 3.17 5.34
CA ASP A 170 14.59 4.53 4.81
C ASP A 170 13.14 4.91 4.49
N ALA A 171 12.37 3.97 3.94
CA ALA A 171 10.95 4.19 3.65
C ALA A 171 10.11 4.40 4.92
N VAL A 172 10.56 3.91 6.09
CA VAL A 172 9.88 4.05 7.38
C VAL A 172 10.40 5.25 8.18
N ASN A 173 11.57 5.77 7.84
CA ASN A 173 12.17 6.94 8.49
C ASN A 173 11.64 8.25 7.98
#